data_8c9d710522b677a94edd630b2a2b41de
#
_entry.id   8c9d710522b677a94edd630b2a2b41de
#
_cell.length_a   1.000
_cell.length_b   1.000
_cell.length_c   1.000
_cell.angle_alpha   90.00
_cell.angle_beta   90.00
_cell.angle_gamma   90.00
#
_symmetry.space_group_name_H-M   'P 1'
#
loop_
_entity.id
_entity.type
_entity.pdbx_description
1 polymer ?
#
loop_
_entity_poly.entity_id
_entity_poly.type
_entity_poly.pdbx_seq_one_letter_code
_entity_poly.pdbx_strand_id
1 'polypeptide(L)'
;MALQSSGNPLSLAEIAEEYGGDAPHALSEYYSKGNAPGSGEIQIGADFYGTSNYVPISQSGGSTSTSGXYKFVTFTSSDTWAVTAASGAASNTVDYLIVSGGGXGGGGGXGAGGMRTGTITASTQNYTITVGGGGGNSSGVGVSTTRGGSGGSGVWSGGGQSGGSGGGGAYGTGTPGGGGGGGISGEGNGGGSGGDNGQAGGGGGKGGGGSNAASYSGGPGGSGQSWINGSTYAGGGGGRGHQAPYGIPANGGSGGGGNGDSGQQSKSAGGANTGGGGGGGNGFSGSSGGSGIVIVRYKYQN
;
A
#
# COMPACT_ATOMS: atom_id res chain seq x y z
N MET A 1 -26.16 -3.19 13.86
CA MET A 1 -26.46 -1.79 13.45
C MET A 1 -26.75 -0.99 14.70
N ALA A 2 -26.25 0.26 14.81
CA ALA A 2 -26.53 1.04 16.02
C ALA A 2 -28.01 1.38 16.11
N LEU A 3 -28.53 1.37 17.33
CA LEU A 3 -29.91 1.78 17.56
C LEU A 3 -30.10 3.26 17.24
N GLN A 4 -31.27 3.62 16.80
CA GLN A 4 -31.59 4.98 16.37
C GLN A 4 -31.32 6.01 17.47
N SER A 5 -31.09 7.25 17.05
CA SER A 5 -30.88 8.35 18.00
C SER A 5 -32.21 8.76 18.63
N SER A 6 -32.13 9.54 19.68
CA SER A 6 -33.33 10.00 20.41
C SER A 6 -34.28 10.78 19.46
N GLY A 7 -35.52 10.80 19.82
CA GLY A 7 -36.56 11.52 19.06
C GLY A 7 -37.47 10.62 18.27
N ASN A 8 -37.14 9.37 18.10
CA ASN A 8 -38.01 8.37 17.46
C ASN A 8 -38.35 7.27 18.47
N PRO A 9 -39.52 6.65 18.34
CA PRO A 9 -39.83 5.54 19.23
C PRO A 9 -38.80 4.42 19.08
N LEU A 10 -38.46 3.82 20.20
CA LEU A 10 -37.56 2.65 20.24
C LEU A 10 -38.29 1.53 20.94
N SER A 11 -38.34 0.38 20.33
CA SER A 11 -39.08 -0.77 20.81
C SER A 11 -38.13 -1.85 21.34
N LEU A 12 -38.70 -2.75 22.17
CA LEU A 12 -37.96 -3.92 22.61
C LEU A 12 -37.53 -4.80 21.43
N ALA A 13 -38.34 -4.83 20.38
CA ALA A 13 -37.99 -5.62 19.20
C ALA A 13 -36.75 -5.10 18.52
N GLU A 14 -36.60 -3.77 18.44
CA GLU A 14 -35.38 -3.17 17.86
C GLU A 14 -34.15 -3.41 18.74
N ILE A 15 -34.35 -3.37 20.07
CA ILE A 15 -33.26 -3.68 20.99
C ILE A 15 -32.85 -5.15 20.82
N ALA A 16 -33.83 -6.06 20.69
CA ALA A 16 -33.56 -7.48 20.47
C ALA A 16 -32.81 -7.71 19.15
N GLU A 17 -33.13 -6.95 18.11
CA GLU A 17 -32.44 -7.07 16.83
C GLU A 17 -30.97 -6.74 16.98
N GLU A 18 -30.61 -5.74 17.79
CA GLU A 18 -29.22 -5.34 17.98
C GLU A 18 -28.51 -6.24 19.01
N TYR A 19 -29.16 -6.58 20.11
CA TYR A 19 -28.49 -7.25 21.23
C TYR A 19 -28.86 -8.72 21.39
N GLY A 20 -29.81 -9.20 20.60
CA GLY A 20 -30.29 -10.59 20.72
C GLY A 20 -31.30 -10.76 21.81
N GLY A 21 -31.71 -11.97 22.09
CA GLY A 21 -32.69 -12.33 23.09
C GLY A 21 -33.76 -13.23 22.49
N ASP A 22 -34.51 -13.89 23.37
CA ASP A 22 -35.55 -14.85 22.98
C ASP A 22 -36.94 -14.25 23.18
N ALA A 23 -37.79 -14.40 22.18
CA ALA A 23 -39.18 -13.95 22.31
C ALA A 23 -39.95 -14.89 23.25
N PRO A 24 -40.89 -14.36 24.09
CA PRO A 24 -41.21 -12.94 24.24
C PRO A 24 -40.13 -12.19 25.02
N HIS A 25 -39.71 -11.04 24.47
CA HIS A 25 -38.61 -10.27 25.04
C HIS A 25 -38.99 -9.59 26.35
N ALA A 26 -38.06 -9.55 27.29
CA ALA A 26 -38.22 -8.86 28.56
C ALA A 26 -37.03 -7.90 28.77
N LEU A 27 -37.28 -6.78 29.42
CA LEU A 27 -36.20 -5.81 29.69
C LEU A 27 -35.06 -6.43 30.50
N SER A 28 -35.36 -7.42 31.31
CA SER A 28 -34.32 -8.08 32.12
C SER A 28 -33.26 -8.79 31.30
N GLU A 29 -33.55 -9.10 30.03
CA GLU A 29 -32.55 -9.70 29.15
C GLU A 29 -31.43 -8.71 28.78
N TYR A 30 -31.69 -7.42 28.99
CA TYR A 30 -30.81 -6.37 28.48
C TYR A 30 -30.00 -5.67 29.54
N TYR A 31 -29.96 -6.22 30.77
CA TYR A 31 -29.01 -5.69 31.76
C TYR A 31 -27.60 -5.76 31.23
N SER A 32 -26.84 -4.72 31.46
CA SER A 32 -25.45 -4.57 31.00
C SER A 32 -25.29 -4.54 29.47
N LYS A 33 -26.39 -4.30 28.74
CA LYS A 33 -26.35 -4.07 27.29
C LYS A 33 -26.48 -2.57 27.01
N GLY A 34 -25.85 -2.09 25.97
CA GLY A 34 -25.81 -0.65 25.69
C GLY A 34 -25.29 0.09 26.91
N ASN A 35 -26.04 1.05 27.40
CA ASN A 35 -25.73 1.77 28.64
C ASN A 35 -26.56 1.28 29.85
N ALA A 36 -27.29 0.20 29.67
CA ALA A 36 -28.16 -0.27 30.75
C ALA A 36 -27.36 -0.77 31.96
N PRO A 37 -27.85 -0.53 33.18
CA PRO A 37 -27.15 -0.99 34.38
C PRO A 37 -27.13 -2.52 34.48
N GLY A 38 -26.33 -3.04 35.38
CA GLY A 38 -26.27 -4.49 35.62
C GLY A 38 -27.48 -5.00 36.38
N SER A 39 -28.27 -4.12 37.00
CA SER A 39 -29.48 -4.47 37.72
C SER A 39 -30.24 -3.17 38.00
N GLY A 40 -31.52 -3.31 38.36
CA GLY A 40 -32.34 -2.16 38.71
C GLY A 40 -33.19 -1.69 37.54
N GLU A 41 -33.46 -0.39 37.49
CA GLU A 41 -34.32 0.18 36.45
C GLU A 41 -33.55 0.30 35.10
N ILE A 42 -34.18 -0.15 34.03
CA ILE A 42 -33.72 0.06 32.66
C ILE A 42 -34.62 1.12 32.03
N GLN A 43 -34.02 2.15 31.49
CA GLN A 43 -34.73 3.24 30.80
C GLN A 43 -34.41 3.19 29.31
N ILE A 44 -35.37 2.77 28.50
CA ILE A 44 -35.15 2.53 27.06
C ILE A 44 -34.50 3.76 26.42
N GLY A 45 -35.01 4.95 26.69
CA GLY A 45 -34.48 6.17 26.10
C GLY A 45 -33.05 6.49 26.50
N ALA A 46 -32.74 6.36 27.80
CA ALA A 46 -31.41 6.70 28.30
C ALA A 46 -30.40 5.60 28.00
N ASP A 47 -30.82 4.36 28.05
CA ASP A 47 -29.90 3.24 28.04
C ASP A 47 -29.59 2.70 26.62
N PHE A 48 -30.50 2.92 25.66
CA PHE A 48 -30.34 2.28 24.37
C PHE A 48 -30.26 3.19 23.17
N TYR A 49 -30.77 4.43 23.21
CA TYR A 49 -30.64 5.31 22.07
C TYR A 49 -29.15 5.50 21.68
N GLY A 50 -28.85 5.29 20.43
CA GLY A 50 -27.50 5.49 19.91
C GLY A 50 -26.49 4.42 20.30
N THR A 51 -26.92 3.38 21.02
CA THR A 51 -26.02 2.30 21.43
C THR A 51 -25.97 1.19 20.37
N SER A 52 -24.98 0.34 20.48
CA SER A 52 -24.86 -0.81 19.60
C SER A 52 -24.09 -1.92 20.31
N ASN A 53 -24.28 -3.13 19.86
CA ASN A 53 -23.53 -4.31 20.33
C ASN A 53 -22.21 -4.45 19.59
N TYR A 54 -21.76 -3.39 18.91
CA TYR A 54 -20.52 -3.45 18.15
C TYR A 54 -19.31 -3.55 19.08
N VAL A 55 -18.54 -4.61 18.94
CA VAL A 55 -17.32 -4.82 19.71
C VAL A 55 -16.15 -4.85 18.71
N PRO A 56 -15.29 -3.85 18.73
CA PRO A 56 -14.19 -3.82 17.79
C PRO A 56 -13.10 -4.83 18.13
N ILE A 57 -12.23 -5.08 17.16
CA ILE A 57 -11.03 -5.89 17.37
C ILE A 57 -10.18 -5.26 18.49
N SER A 58 -9.69 -6.10 19.41
CA SER A 58 -8.64 -5.71 20.35
C SER A 58 -7.31 -6.16 19.78
N GLN A 59 -6.31 -5.27 19.75
CA GLN A 59 -5.06 -5.58 19.08
C GLN A 59 -3.89 -4.79 19.66
N SER A 60 -2.68 -5.24 19.34
CA SER A 60 -1.45 -4.50 19.62
C SER A 60 -0.46 -4.68 18.48
N GLY A 61 0.54 -3.83 18.45
CA GLY A 61 1.55 -3.78 17.40
C GLY A 61 1.28 -2.64 16.43
N GLY A 62 2.33 -2.19 15.76
CA GLY A 62 2.24 -1.10 14.80
C GLY A 62 1.91 0.23 15.43
N SER A 63 1.71 1.24 14.59
CA SER A 63 1.29 2.59 14.99
C SER A 63 -0.17 2.79 14.58
N THR A 64 -0.98 3.34 15.47
CA THR A 64 -2.42 3.47 15.20
C THR A 64 -2.82 4.91 14.94
N SER A 65 -3.82 5.07 14.07
CA SER A 65 -4.49 6.35 13.84
C SER A 65 -5.96 6.07 13.54
N THR A 66 -6.81 7.08 13.68
CA THR A 66 -8.25 6.91 13.43
C THR A 66 -8.73 7.92 12.39
N SER A 67 -9.75 7.50 11.64
CA SER A 67 -10.40 8.36 10.66
C SER A 67 -11.84 7.86 10.49
N GLY A 68 -12.76 8.69 10.88
CA GLY A 68 -14.15 8.25 10.90
C GLY A 68 -14.33 7.06 11.85
N UNK A 69 -14.86 6.13 11.47
CA UNK A 69 -15.11 5.01 12.17
C UNK A 69 -14.14 3.99 12.14
N TYR A 70 -13.11 4.33 11.53
CA TYR A 70 -12.08 3.31 11.25
C TYR A 70 -10.79 3.57 11.98
N LYS A 71 -10.09 2.48 12.35
CA LYS A 71 -8.74 2.54 12.90
C LYS A 71 -7.77 1.93 11.89
N PHE A 72 -6.66 2.64 11.64
CA PHE A 72 -5.56 2.18 10.81
C PHE A 72 -4.42 1.76 11.70
N VAL A 73 -3.79 0.62 11.41
CA VAL A 73 -2.58 0.15 12.08
C VAL A 73 -1.48 0.07 11.02
N THR A 74 -0.45 0.89 11.18
CA THR A 74 0.61 1.06 10.18
C THR A 74 1.91 0.44 10.67
N PHE A 75 2.56 -0.33 9.80
CA PHE A 75 3.85 -0.98 10.07
C PHE A 75 4.85 -0.47 9.05
N THR A 76 5.87 0.25 9.53
CA THR A 76 6.99 0.72 8.69
C THR A 76 8.25 -0.11 8.92
N SER A 77 8.18 -1.10 9.81
CA SER A 77 9.21 -2.11 10.04
C SER A 77 8.52 -3.40 10.43
N SER A 78 9.22 -4.52 10.30
CA SER A 78 8.66 -5.82 10.62
C SER A 78 8.27 -5.90 12.09
N ASP A 79 7.15 -6.56 12.38
CA ASP A 79 6.56 -6.59 13.72
C ASP A 79 5.55 -7.74 13.76
N THR A 80 4.83 -7.84 14.86
CA THR A 80 3.66 -8.72 15.00
C THR A 80 2.41 -7.85 15.16
N TRP A 81 1.36 -8.17 14.40
CA TRP A 81 0.03 -7.62 14.66
C TRP A 81 -0.72 -8.66 15.50
N ALA A 82 -0.84 -8.38 16.80
CA ALA A 82 -1.46 -9.33 17.71
C ALA A 82 -2.95 -8.96 17.86
N VAL A 83 -3.82 -9.83 17.34
CA VAL A 83 -5.27 -9.68 17.54
C VAL A 83 -5.62 -10.50 18.79
N THR A 84 -5.93 -9.80 19.88
CA THR A 84 -6.15 -10.45 21.18
C THR A 84 -7.62 -10.78 21.42
N ALA A 85 -8.53 -10.10 20.71
CA ALA A 85 -9.94 -10.46 20.71
C ALA A 85 -10.57 -10.04 19.39
N ALA A 86 -11.37 -10.92 18.84
CA ALA A 86 -12.12 -10.67 17.62
C ALA A 86 -13.53 -11.17 17.85
N SER A 87 -14.51 -10.28 17.78
CA SER A 87 -15.90 -10.63 18.04
C SER A 87 -16.59 -11.08 16.74
N GLY A 88 -17.88 -10.99 16.65
CA GLY A 88 -18.65 -11.52 15.53
C GLY A 88 -18.20 -11.03 14.15
N ALA A 89 -18.65 -11.71 13.14
CA ALA A 89 -18.15 -11.58 11.76
C ALA A 89 -18.14 -10.15 11.23
N ALA A 90 -19.16 -9.36 11.56
CA ALA A 90 -19.27 -7.99 11.01
C ALA A 90 -18.16 -7.07 11.51
N SER A 91 -17.64 -7.28 12.71
CA SER A 91 -16.62 -6.43 13.30
C SER A 91 -15.19 -6.92 13.02
N ASN A 92 -15.06 -8.09 12.39
CA ASN A 92 -13.74 -8.70 12.12
C ASN A 92 -13.24 -8.47 10.72
N THR A 93 -13.96 -7.73 9.88
CA THR A 93 -13.52 -7.44 8.52
C THR A 93 -12.39 -6.43 8.57
N VAL A 94 -11.28 -6.76 7.93
CA VAL A 94 -10.06 -5.95 7.94
C VAL A 94 -9.64 -5.71 6.50
N ASP A 95 -9.49 -4.45 6.13
CA ASP A 95 -8.88 -4.09 4.84
C ASP A 95 -7.37 -4.09 5.02
N TYR A 96 -6.64 -4.52 3.99
CA TYR A 96 -5.18 -4.52 4.07
C TYR A 96 -4.55 -3.82 2.86
N LEU A 97 -3.37 -3.28 3.09
CA LEU A 97 -2.42 -2.81 2.08
C LEU A 97 -1.08 -3.44 2.38
N ILE A 98 -0.50 -4.16 1.42
CA ILE A 98 0.86 -4.71 1.51
C ILE A 98 1.65 -4.16 0.35
N VAL A 99 2.76 -3.45 0.63
CA VAL A 99 3.65 -2.89 -0.38
C VAL A 99 5.08 -3.31 -0.07
N SER A 100 5.73 -3.96 -1.03
CA SER A 100 7.14 -4.34 -0.92
C SER A 100 8.06 -3.16 -1.22
N GLY A 101 9.34 -3.31 -0.94
CA GLY A 101 10.33 -2.28 -1.26
C GLY A 101 10.55 -2.17 -2.76
N GLY A 102 10.82 -0.95 -3.23
CA GLY A 102 11.13 -0.68 -4.62
C GLY A 102 12.50 -1.19 -5.02
N GLY A 103 12.68 -1.39 -6.28
CA GLY A 103 13.95 -1.86 -6.83
C GLY A 103 15.05 -0.80 -6.83
N UNK A 104 16.13 -1.25 -7.04
CA UNK A 104 17.27 -0.44 -6.93
C UNK A 104 18.00 -0.45 -8.21
N GLY A 105 18.65 0.57 -8.47
CA GLY A 105 19.83 0.81 -9.25
C GLY A 105 19.87 0.37 -10.69
N GLY A 106 20.77 0.93 -11.41
CA GLY A 106 20.98 0.71 -12.83
C GLY A 106 20.78 1.99 -13.61
N GLY A 107 20.94 1.91 -14.92
CA GLY A 107 20.66 3.04 -15.82
C GLY A 107 19.17 3.27 -15.98
N GLY A 108 18.38 2.19 -16.04
CA GLY A 108 16.92 2.27 -16.05
C GLY A 108 16.36 2.63 -14.69
N GLY A 109 15.19 3.17 -14.67
CA GLY A 109 14.50 3.43 -13.41
C GLY A 109 14.04 2.14 -12.73
N UNK A 110 14.02 1.98 -11.53
CA UNK A 110 13.71 0.85 -10.81
C UNK A 110 12.26 0.67 -10.75
N GLY A 111 11.86 -0.42 -10.73
CA GLY A 111 10.44 -0.76 -10.59
C GLY A 111 9.96 -0.54 -9.19
N ALA A 112 8.69 -0.23 -9.01
CA ALA A 112 8.08 -0.12 -7.69
C ALA A 112 7.95 -1.51 -7.07
N GLY A 113 7.93 -1.58 -5.75
CA GLY A 113 7.55 -2.79 -5.04
C GLY A 113 6.13 -3.18 -5.36
N GLY A 114 5.84 -4.47 -5.34
CA GLY A 114 4.50 -4.96 -5.60
C GLY A 114 3.52 -4.46 -4.55
N MET A 115 2.31 -4.19 -4.95
CA MET A 115 1.25 -3.69 -4.07
C MET A 115 0.01 -4.55 -4.21
N ARG A 116 -0.51 -5.04 -3.10
CA ARG A 116 -1.78 -5.76 -3.05
C ARG A 116 -2.65 -5.15 -1.97
N THR A 117 -3.94 -5.09 -2.27
CA THR A 117 -4.98 -4.65 -1.35
C THR A 117 -6.11 -5.66 -1.35
N GLY A 118 -6.90 -5.68 -0.30
CA GLY A 118 -8.05 -6.56 -0.20
C GLY A 118 -8.59 -6.56 1.21
N THR A 119 -9.38 -7.58 1.52
CA THR A 119 -10.00 -7.75 2.83
C THR A 119 -9.77 -9.16 3.34
N ILE A 120 -9.71 -9.29 4.67
CA ILE A 120 -9.74 -10.59 5.35
C ILE A 120 -10.75 -10.53 6.50
N THR A 121 -11.10 -11.68 7.03
CA THR A 121 -11.79 -11.77 8.31
C THR A 121 -10.72 -12.13 9.34
N ALA A 122 -10.46 -11.22 10.28
CA ALA A 122 -9.43 -11.45 11.29
C ALA A 122 -9.94 -12.43 12.35
N SER A 123 -9.03 -13.18 12.91
CA SER A 123 -9.31 -14.06 14.06
C SER A 123 -8.28 -13.76 15.16
N THR A 124 -8.58 -14.22 16.36
CA THR A 124 -7.67 -14.04 17.51
C THR A 124 -6.41 -14.86 17.27
N GLN A 125 -5.33 -14.16 16.93
CA GLN A 125 -4.03 -14.77 16.66
C GLN A 125 -2.99 -13.68 16.49
N ASN A 126 -1.73 -14.09 16.41
CA ASN A 126 -0.62 -13.22 16.04
C ASN A 126 -0.38 -13.34 14.53
N TYR A 127 -0.44 -12.20 13.85
CA TYR A 127 -0.11 -12.14 12.43
C TYR A 127 1.32 -11.59 12.30
N THR A 128 2.21 -12.37 11.68
CA THR A 128 3.56 -11.90 11.41
C THR A 128 3.53 -10.88 10.29
N ILE A 129 4.10 -9.70 10.52
CA ILE A 129 4.20 -8.64 9.53
C ILE A 129 5.66 -8.48 9.12
N THR A 130 5.94 -8.61 7.85
CA THR A 130 7.27 -8.36 7.30
C THR A 130 7.21 -7.11 6.42
N VAL A 131 8.07 -6.15 6.69
CA VAL A 131 8.17 -4.94 5.86
C VAL A 131 9.54 -4.91 5.23
N GLY A 132 9.59 -4.99 3.91
CA GLY A 132 10.84 -5.01 3.17
C GLY A 132 11.47 -3.61 3.07
N GLY A 133 12.77 -3.53 3.28
CA GLY A 133 13.52 -2.34 2.90
C GLY A 133 13.58 -2.22 1.37
N GLY A 134 14.27 -1.23 0.83
CA GLY A 134 14.47 -1.14 -0.61
C GLY A 134 15.06 -2.45 -1.13
N GLY A 135 14.43 -3.04 -2.12
CA GLY A 135 14.81 -4.35 -2.64
C GLY A 135 14.32 -5.54 -1.83
N GLY A 136 13.44 -5.33 -0.82
CA GLY A 136 12.93 -6.41 0.02
C GLY A 136 11.46 -6.68 -0.17
N ASN A 137 11.04 -7.92 0.07
CA ASN A 137 9.63 -8.33 -0.01
C ASN A 137 8.89 -7.97 1.27
N SER A 138 7.57 -7.76 1.16
CA SER A 138 6.69 -7.55 2.33
C SER A 138 5.60 -8.61 2.38
N SER A 139 5.11 -8.87 3.58
CA SER A 139 3.99 -9.80 3.77
C SER A 139 3.25 -9.49 5.06
N GLY A 140 2.00 -9.89 5.10
CA GLY A 140 1.15 -9.77 6.28
C GLY A 140 -0.22 -10.35 6.00
N VAL A 141 -0.92 -10.75 7.02
CA VAL A 141 -2.30 -11.26 6.98
C VAL A 141 -2.55 -12.30 5.88
N GLY A 142 -1.55 -13.16 5.66
CA GLY A 142 -1.66 -14.23 4.67
C GLY A 142 -1.38 -13.80 3.23
N VAL A 143 -0.91 -12.57 3.01
CA VAL A 143 -0.66 -12.02 1.67
C VAL A 143 0.81 -11.60 1.56
N SER A 144 1.44 -11.91 0.43
CA SER A 144 2.82 -11.51 0.16
C SER A 144 2.89 -10.70 -1.11
N THR A 145 3.85 -9.79 -1.17
CA THR A 145 4.16 -9.05 -2.39
C THR A 145 5.66 -9.14 -2.68
N THR A 146 6.02 -8.85 -3.91
CA THR A 146 7.38 -9.02 -4.42
C THR A 146 8.07 -7.66 -4.54
N ARG A 147 9.34 -7.61 -4.20
CA ARG A 147 10.15 -6.38 -4.37
C ARG A 147 10.08 -5.88 -5.82
N GLY A 148 10.40 -4.63 -6.01
CA GLY A 148 10.48 -4.05 -7.35
C GLY A 148 11.67 -4.59 -8.15
N GLY A 149 11.52 -4.64 -9.46
CA GLY A 149 12.60 -5.04 -10.35
C GLY A 149 13.69 -3.97 -10.44
N SER A 150 14.94 -4.39 -10.49
CA SER A 150 16.06 -3.47 -10.68
C SER A 150 16.07 -2.91 -12.10
N GLY A 151 16.53 -1.69 -12.27
CA GLY A 151 16.73 -1.12 -13.60
C GLY A 151 17.86 -1.84 -14.33
N GLY A 152 17.79 -1.88 -15.63
CA GLY A 152 18.84 -2.43 -16.46
C GLY A 152 20.14 -1.69 -16.24
N SER A 153 21.26 -2.40 -16.31
CA SER A 153 22.56 -1.80 -16.04
C SER A 153 23.53 -2.08 -17.18
N GLY A 154 24.57 -1.27 -17.22
CA GLY A 154 25.59 -1.35 -18.26
C GLY A 154 25.28 -0.42 -19.41
N VAL A 155 26.26 -0.25 -20.28
CA VAL A 155 26.20 0.63 -21.46
C VAL A 155 25.86 -0.14 -22.74
N TRP A 156 25.46 -1.38 -22.60
CA TRP A 156 25.26 -2.28 -23.74
C TRP A 156 23.88 -2.94 -23.68
N SER A 157 22.82 -2.15 -23.41
CA SER A 157 21.44 -2.58 -23.56
C SER A 157 20.97 -3.60 -22.51
N GLY A 158 21.44 -3.49 -21.25
CA GLY A 158 20.95 -4.39 -20.19
C GLY A 158 19.47 -4.21 -19.98
N GLY A 159 18.71 -5.33 -19.94
CA GLY A 159 17.29 -5.31 -19.70
C GLY A 159 16.95 -5.02 -18.24
N GLY A 160 15.81 -4.38 -18.01
CA GLY A 160 15.27 -4.24 -16.67
C GLY A 160 14.85 -5.59 -16.11
N GLN A 161 14.94 -5.76 -14.80
CA GLN A 161 14.56 -7.01 -14.15
C GLN A 161 13.06 -7.03 -13.82
N SER A 162 12.50 -8.21 -13.83
CA SER A 162 11.10 -8.38 -13.41
C SER A 162 11.00 -8.24 -11.89
N GLY A 163 9.81 -7.89 -11.43
CA GLY A 163 9.54 -7.73 -10.00
C GLY A 163 8.07 -7.46 -9.78
N GLY A 164 7.68 -7.05 -8.58
CA GLY A 164 6.31 -6.58 -8.34
C GLY A 164 5.88 -5.63 -9.45
N SER A 165 6.65 -4.55 -9.67
CA SER A 165 6.67 -3.82 -10.94
C SER A 165 8.07 -3.98 -11.54
N GLY A 166 8.17 -3.99 -12.86
CA GLY A 166 9.43 -4.24 -13.54
C GLY A 166 10.31 -3.00 -13.65
N GLY A 167 11.63 -3.19 -13.71
CA GLY A 167 12.57 -2.11 -13.92
C GLY A 167 12.64 -1.70 -15.38
N GLY A 168 13.05 -0.46 -15.65
CA GLY A 168 13.28 0.05 -17.00
C GLY A 168 14.59 -0.49 -17.59
N GLY A 169 14.66 -0.57 -18.91
CA GLY A 169 15.86 -1.01 -19.62
C GLY A 169 16.95 0.05 -19.62
N ALA A 170 18.21 -0.41 -19.66
CA ALA A 170 19.37 0.47 -19.75
C ALA A 170 19.47 1.09 -21.14
N TYR A 171 20.24 2.14 -21.24
CA TYR A 171 20.50 2.82 -22.50
C TYR A 171 21.50 2.05 -23.36
N GLY A 172 21.43 2.28 -24.67
CA GLY A 172 22.44 1.90 -25.61
C GLY A 172 23.28 3.11 -26.05
N THR A 173 24.37 2.86 -26.73
CA THR A 173 25.20 3.93 -27.35
C THR A 173 25.43 3.52 -28.79
N GLY A 174 24.55 4.02 -29.66
CA GLY A 174 24.59 3.62 -31.07
C GLY A 174 24.00 2.23 -31.32
N THR A 175 23.39 1.64 -30.29
CA THR A 175 22.67 0.36 -30.41
C THR A 175 21.37 0.50 -29.60
N PRO A 176 20.34 -0.26 -29.94
CA PRO A 176 19.10 -0.17 -29.20
C PRO A 176 19.29 -0.42 -27.68
N GLY A 177 18.57 0.30 -26.86
CA GLY A 177 18.61 0.10 -25.41
C GLY A 177 17.95 -1.21 -25.01
N GLY A 178 18.10 -1.58 -23.76
CA GLY A 178 17.52 -2.80 -23.20
C GLY A 178 16.01 -2.70 -23.04
N GLY A 179 15.35 -3.84 -23.09
CA GLY A 179 13.91 -3.92 -22.83
C GLY A 179 13.58 -3.72 -21.36
N GLY A 180 12.37 -3.26 -21.06
CA GLY A 180 11.91 -3.18 -19.67
C GLY A 180 11.57 -4.55 -19.10
N GLY A 181 11.68 -4.68 -17.78
CA GLY A 181 11.30 -5.91 -17.06
C GLY A 181 9.81 -6.03 -16.89
N GLY A 182 9.32 -7.24 -16.69
CA GLY A 182 7.89 -7.50 -16.49
C GLY A 182 7.43 -7.22 -15.06
N GLY A 183 6.18 -6.80 -14.93
CA GLY A 183 5.52 -6.74 -13.63
C GLY A 183 4.74 -8.02 -13.36
N ILE A 184 4.47 -8.28 -12.08
CA ILE A 184 3.67 -9.43 -11.68
C ILE A 184 2.20 -9.03 -11.69
N SER A 185 1.37 -9.86 -12.36
CA SER A 185 -0.07 -9.60 -12.42
C SER A 185 -0.64 -9.45 -11.01
N GLY A 186 -1.45 -8.43 -10.79
CA GLY A 186 -2.03 -8.13 -9.49
C GLY A 186 -1.11 -7.31 -8.59
N GLU A 187 0.20 -7.23 -8.88
CA GLU A 187 1.14 -6.48 -8.06
C GLU A 187 1.60 -5.19 -8.72
N GLY A 188 1.83 -5.18 -10.01
CA GLY A 188 2.32 -3.99 -10.70
C GLY A 188 2.48 -4.18 -12.19
N ASN A 189 3.09 -3.22 -12.85
CA ASN A 189 3.23 -3.17 -14.31
C ASN A 189 4.70 -3.20 -14.74
N GLY A 190 4.93 -3.44 -16.02
CA GLY A 190 6.28 -3.52 -16.56
C GLY A 190 6.96 -2.18 -16.70
N GLY A 191 8.29 -2.21 -16.84
CA GLY A 191 9.10 -1.04 -17.14
C GLY A 191 9.17 -0.75 -18.62
N GLY A 192 9.65 0.44 -18.96
CA GLY A 192 9.84 0.87 -20.33
C GLY A 192 11.23 0.51 -20.87
N SER A 193 11.39 0.56 -22.19
CA SER A 193 12.67 0.25 -22.85
C SER A 193 13.60 1.46 -22.87
N GLY A 194 14.88 1.18 -22.87
CA GLY A 194 15.90 2.20 -23.06
C GLY A 194 16.01 2.63 -24.52
N GLY A 195 16.63 3.78 -24.75
CA GLY A 195 16.89 4.29 -26.09
C GLY A 195 18.32 4.03 -26.52
N ASP A 196 18.65 4.49 -27.72
CA ASP A 196 19.95 4.21 -28.38
C ASP A 196 20.99 5.32 -28.22
N ASN A 197 20.69 6.35 -27.47
CA ASN A 197 21.53 7.53 -27.38
C ASN A 197 21.72 8.01 -25.95
N GLY A 198 21.93 7.08 -25.03
CA GLY A 198 22.24 7.39 -23.63
C GLY A 198 21.08 7.58 -22.71
N GLN A 199 19.83 7.42 -23.18
CA GLN A 199 18.66 7.56 -22.33
C GLN A 199 18.01 6.20 -22.01
N ALA A 200 17.56 6.01 -20.80
CA ALA A 200 17.07 4.74 -20.28
C ALA A 200 15.56 4.78 -19.98
N GLY A 201 14.92 3.63 -19.98
CA GLY A 201 13.48 3.50 -19.72
C GLY A 201 13.13 3.71 -18.27
N GLY A 202 11.89 4.07 -18.00
CA GLY A 202 11.36 4.22 -16.63
C GLY A 202 10.90 2.90 -16.04
N GLY A 203 10.93 2.77 -14.73
CA GLY A 203 10.41 1.61 -14.03
C GLY A 203 8.90 1.63 -13.95
N GLY A 204 8.27 0.46 -13.87
CA GLY A 204 6.83 0.35 -13.73
C GLY A 204 6.35 0.72 -12.34
N GLY A 205 5.09 1.10 -12.23
CA GLY A 205 4.40 1.34 -10.96
C GLY A 205 3.14 0.50 -10.87
N LYS A 206 2.46 0.59 -9.73
CA LYS A 206 1.23 -0.17 -9.55
C LYS A 206 0.11 0.31 -10.47
N GLY A 207 0.01 1.61 -10.69
CA GLY A 207 -1.07 2.21 -11.49
C GLY A 207 -0.77 2.28 -12.98
N GLY A 208 0.51 2.21 -13.37
CA GLY A 208 0.85 2.28 -14.79
C GLY A 208 2.25 1.78 -15.08
N GLY A 209 2.49 1.42 -16.32
CA GLY A 209 3.83 0.98 -16.76
C GLY A 209 4.81 2.14 -16.83
N GLY A 210 6.10 1.82 -16.79
CA GLY A 210 7.14 2.79 -17.05
C GLY A 210 7.19 3.13 -18.54
N SER A 211 7.55 4.36 -18.84
CA SER A 211 7.61 4.80 -20.24
C SER A 211 8.94 4.45 -20.90
N ASN A 212 8.90 4.24 -22.19
CA ASN A 212 10.11 4.09 -22.98
C ASN A 212 10.89 5.43 -22.99
N ALA A 213 12.19 5.31 -23.16
CA ALA A 213 13.00 6.49 -23.39
C ALA A 213 12.64 7.11 -24.75
N ALA A 214 12.81 8.42 -24.86
CA ALA A 214 12.59 9.16 -26.09
C ALA A 214 13.81 10.06 -26.36
N SER A 215 13.79 10.82 -27.44
CA SER A 215 14.97 11.64 -27.86
C SER A 215 15.46 12.47 -26.67
N TYR A 216 16.67 12.23 -26.22
CA TYR A 216 17.35 12.94 -25.12
C TYR A 216 16.65 12.80 -23.74
N SER A 217 15.49 12.18 -23.68
CA SER A 217 14.70 12.11 -22.45
C SER A 217 14.68 10.68 -21.91
N GLY A 218 14.97 10.52 -20.62
CA GLY A 218 14.72 9.26 -19.96
C GLY A 218 13.21 8.99 -19.91
N GLY A 219 12.82 7.74 -19.82
CA GLY A 219 11.41 7.37 -19.68
C GLY A 219 10.89 7.68 -18.28
N PRO A 220 9.78 8.41 -18.15
CA PRO A 220 9.18 8.61 -16.84
C PRO A 220 8.79 7.30 -16.16
N GLY A 221 8.82 7.30 -14.84
CA GLY A 221 8.36 6.16 -14.05
C GLY A 221 6.84 6.03 -14.09
N GLY A 222 6.35 4.80 -13.97
CA GLY A 222 4.92 4.51 -13.95
C GLY A 222 4.27 5.01 -12.67
N SER A 223 3.02 5.45 -12.78
CA SER A 223 2.28 5.97 -11.61
C SER A 223 2.01 4.86 -10.59
N GLY A 224 1.93 5.26 -9.34
CA GLY A 224 1.45 4.39 -8.27
C GLY A 224 -0.07 4.36 -8.21
N GLN A 225 -0.59 3.79 -7.13
CA GLN A 225 -2.02 3.64 -6.93
C GLN A 225 -2.39 4.14 -5.54
N SER A 226 -3.48 4.90 -5.46
CA SER A 226 -3.99 5.39 -4.18
C SER A 226 -4.72 4.29 -3.42
N TRP A 227 -4.71 4.39 -2.09
CA TRP A 227 -5.44 3.47 -1.23
C TRP A 227 -6.46 4.25 -0.40
N ILE A 228 -7.28 3.53 0.35
CA ILE A 228 -8.41 4.10 1.08
C ILE A 228 -8.02 5.09 2.18
N ASN A 229 -6.73 5.19 2.51
CA ASN A 229 -6.25 6.22 3.44
C ASN A 229 -5.89 7.54 2.73
N GLY A 230 -6.10 7.63 1.43
CA GLY A 230 -5.84 8.85 0.65
C GLY A 230 -4.40 9.00 0.16
N SER A 231 -3.51 8.09 0.53
CA SER A 231 -2.10 8.14 0.09
C SER A 231 -1.88 7.27 -1.13
N THR A 232 -0.87 7.62 -1.92
CA THR A 232 -0.49 6.90 -3.15
C THR A 232 0.81 6.15 -2.90
N TYR A 233 0.90 4.93 -3.39
CA TYR A 233 2.02 4.01 -3.15
C TYR A 233 2.50 3.38 -4.45
N ALA A 234 3.72 2.86 -4.43
CA ALA A 234 4.28 2.02 -5.48
C ALA A 234 4.40 2.73 -6.84
N GLY A 235 5.01 3.91 -6.84
CA GLY A 235 5.39 4.60 -8.09
C GLY A 235 6.75 4.15 -8.59
N GLY A 236 6.90 4.00 -9.89
CA GLY A 236 8.18 3.58 -10.49
C GLY A 236 9.18 4.71 -10.60
N GLY A 237 10.47 4.38 -10.66
CA GLY A 237 11.53 5.38 -10.82
C GLY A 237 11.67 5.86 -12.26
N GLY A 238 12.07 7.10 -12.45
CA GLY A 238 12.39 7.62 -13.79
C GLY A 238 13.71 7.08 -14.30
N GLY A 239 13.80 6.87 -15.60
CA GLY A 239 15.04 6.42 -16.25
C GLY A 239 16.03 7.57 -16.41
N ARG A 240 17.29 7.22 -16.65
CA ARG A 240 18.33 8.21 -16.93
C ARG A 240 18.02 8.95 -18.23
N GLY A 241 18.18 10.28 -18.24
CA GLY A 241 18.15 11.08 -19.47
C GLY A 241 19.54 11.18 -20.08
N HIS A 242 19.63 11.74 -21.27
CA HIS A 242 20.89 12.00 -21.92
C HIS A 242 21.74 12.97 -21.07
N GLN A 243 23.05 12.96 -21.25
CA GLN A 243 23.93 13.89 -20.52
C GLN A 243 23.76 15.33 -21.02
N ALA A 244 24.16 16.29 -20.19
CA ALA A 244 24.17 17.71 -20.55
C ALA A 244 24.86 17.91 -21.89
N PRO A 245 24.47 18.94 -22.65
CA PRO A 245 23.47 19.96 -22.32
C PRO A 245 22.03 19.61 -22.73
N TYR A 246 21.81 18.48 -23.34
CA TYR A 246 20.51 18.17 -23.98
C TYR A 246 19.63 17.26 -23.18
N GLY A 247 20.12 16.72 -22.05
CA GLY A 247 19.34 15.72 -21.28
C GLY A 247 18.08 16.29 -20.67
N ILE A 248 16.98 15.60 -20.88
CA ILE A 248 15.69 15.97 -20.27
C ILE A 248 15.45 15.00 -19.12
N PRO A 249 15.24 15.49 -17.89
CA PRO A 249 15.04 14.62 -16.74
C PRO A 249 13.79 13.75 -16.89
N ALA A 250 13.84 12.55 -16.36
CA ALA A 250 12.68 11.68 -16.27
C ALA A 250 12.22 11.64 -14.84
N ASN A 251 11.00 12.07 -14.60
CA ASN A 251 10.44 12.08 -13.25
C ASN A 251 10.02 10.67 -12.84
N GLY A 252 10.13 10.41 -11.56
CA GLY A 252 9.52 9.21 -10.97
C GLY A 252 8.02 9.32 -10.95
N GLY A 253 7.33 8.18 -10.88
CA GLY A 253 5.88 8.15 -10.80
C GLY A 253 5.36 8.56 -9.44
N SER A 254 4.13 9.05 -9.41
CA SER A 254 3.45 9.35 -8.14
C SER A 254 3.46 8.11 -7.25
N GLY A 255 3.51 8.31 -5.93
CA GLY A 255 3.60 7.18 -5.01
C GLY A 255 5.04 6.83 -4.68
N GLY A 256 5.92 7.80 -4.74
CA GLY A 256 7.28 7.67 -4.22
C GLY A 256 8.35 7.30 -5.22
N GLY A 257 8.08 7.35 -6.50
CA GLY A 257 9.12 7.07 -7.50
C GLY A 257 10.23 8.12 -7.48
N GLY A 258 11.48 7.67 -7.53
CA GLY A 258 12.64 8.58 -7.58
C GLY A 258 12.89 9.08 -8.98
N ASN A 259 13.42 10.29 -9.11
CA ASN A 259 13.73 10.88 -10.41
C ASN A 259 15.02 10.31 -10.97
N GLY A 260 15.09 10.22 -12.30
CA GLY A 260 16.29 9.79 -13.00
C GLY A 260 17.33 10.88 -13.14
N ASP A 261 18.57 10.46 -13.35
CA ASP A 261 19.69 11.35 -13.59
C ASP A 261 19.63 11.96 -14.99
N SER A 262 20.10 13.17 -15.16
CA SER A 262 20.36 13.79 -16.45
C SER A 262 21.46 14.80 -16.23
N GLY A 263 21.92 15.47 -17.27
CA GLY A 263 22.89 16.54 -17.07
C GLY A 263 22.32 17.71 -16.26
N GLN A 264 21.02 17.76 -16.06
CA GLN A 264 20.34 18.90 -15.42
C GLN A 264 19.69 18.56 -14.10
N GLN A 265 19.58 17.29 -13.76
CA GLN A 265 18.91 16.86 -12.53
C GLN A 265 19.61 15.61 -11.99
N SER A 266 19.86 15.61 -10.68
CA SER A 266 20.43 14.41 -10.03
C SER A 266 19.34 13.38 -9.75
N LYS A 267 19.73 12.11 -9.85
CA LYS A 267 18.81 11.02 -9.50
C LYS A 267 18.42 11.07 -8.03
N SER A 268 17.27 10.51 -7.69
CA SER A 268 16.86 10.42 -6.30
C SER A 268 16.37 9.02 -5.95
N ALA A 269 16.44 8.71 -4.67
CA ALA A 269 15.96 7.44 -4.15
C ALA A 269 14.43 7.38 -4.19
N GLY A 270 13.89 6.17 -4.16
CA GLY A 270 12.46 5.97 -3.95
C GLY A 270 12.05 6.43 -2.58
N GLY A 271 10.81 6.88 -2.44
CA GLY A 271 10.29 7.39 -1.18
C GLY A 271 10.19 6.30 -0.12
N ALA A 272 10.62 6.62 1.11
CA ALA A 272 10.52 5.70 2.23
C ALA A 272 9.05 5.39 2.52
N ASN A 273 8.75 4.12 2.86
CA ASN A 273 7.41 3.67 3.24
C ASN A 273 6.37 3.84 2.13
N THR A 274 6.84 3.81 0.87
CA THR A 274 5.93 3.89 -0.29
C THR A 274 6.11 2.73 -1.26
N GLY A 275 7.22 2.02 -1.15
CA GLY A 275 7.58 1.03 -2.16
C GLY A 275 8.04 1.64 -3.48
N GLY A 276 8.36 2.92 -3.50
CA GLY A 276 8.76 3.60 -4.74
C GLY A 276 10.07 3.09 -5.30
N GLY A 277 10.15 2.96 -6.63
CA GLY A 277 11.39 2.58 -7.30
C GLY A 277 12.40 3.72 -7.31
N GLY A 278 13.68 3.41 -7.25
CA GLY A 278 14.73 4.44 -7.33
C GLY A 278 14.94 4.95 -8.76
N GLY A 279 15.46 6.15 -8.89
CA GLY A 279 15.77 6.73 -10.21
C GLY A 279 17.02 6.14 -10.83
N GLY A 280 17.03 6.03 -12.15
CA GLY A 280 18.14 5.52 -12.92
C GLY A 280 19.31 6.49 -12.97
N GLY A 281 20.50 5.97 -13.13
CA GLY A 281 21.73 6.79 -13.19
C GLY A 281 22.69 6.30 -14.23
N ASN A 282 23.86 6.90 -14.22
CA ASN A 282 24.88 6.59 -15.24
C ASN A 282 25.45 5.19 -14.97
N GLY A 283 25.41 4.34 -16.00
CA GLY A 283 25.98 2.99 -15.93
C GLY A 283 25.27 2.12 -14.90
N PHE A 284 25.96 1.81 -13.80
CA PHE A 284 25.46 0.94 -12.76
C PHE A 284 24.98 1.70 -11.51
N SER A 285 24.95 3.02 -11.59
CA SER A 285 24.85 3.83 -10.39
C SER A 285 23.45 4.42 -10.12
N GLY A 286 22.39 3.66 -10.36
CA GLY A 286 21.05 4.11 -10.01
C GLY A 286 20.87 4.28 -8.49
N SER A 287 19.78 4.90 -8.09
CA SER A 287 19.47 5.15 -6.67
C SER A 287 18.79 3.95 -6.03
N SER A 288 18.74 3.93 -4.70
CA SER A 288 18.04 2.88 -3.97
C SER A 288 16.52 3.03 -4.07
N GLY A 289 15.82 1.92 -4.00
CA GLY A 289 14.38 1.96 -3.88
C GLY A 289 13.95 2.32 -2.46
N GLY A 290 12.74 2.77 -2.32
CA GLY A 290 12.16 3.07 -1.02
C GLY A 290 11.69 1.81 -0.31
N SER A 291 11.60 1.87 1.01
CA SER A 291 11.05 0.77 1.79
C SER A 291 9.56 0.58 1.53
N GLY A 292 9.07 -0.63 1.80
CA GLY A 292 7.66 -0.94 1.73
C GLY A 292 6.89 -0.50 2.96
N ILE A 293 5.65 -0.93 3.05
CA ILE A 293 4.75 -0.60 4.16
C ILE A 293 3.64 -1.64 4.23
N VAL A 294 3.16 -1.93 5.43
CA VAL A 294 1.96 -2.75 5.62
C VAL A 294 0.98 -1.97 6.47
N ILE A 295 -0.26 -1.90 6.05
CA ILE A 295 -1.31 -1.22 6.82
C ILE A 295 -2.52 -2.13 6.86
N VAL A 296 -3.17 -2.22 8.03
CA VAL A 296 -4.49 -2.84 8.16
C VAL A 296 -5.45 -1.78 8.67
N ARG A 297 -6.73 -1.90 8.25
CA ARG A 297 -7.78 -0.98 8.67
C ARG A 297 -9.00 -1.79 9.09
N TYR A 298 -9.57 -1.42 10.23
CA TYR A 298 -10.81 -2.06 10.68
C TYR A 298 -11.74 -1.02 11.32
N LYS A 299 -13.03 -1.33 11.29
CA LYS A 299 -14.02 -0.47 11.91
C LYS A 299 -13.91 -0.64 13.43
N TYR A 300 -13.79 0.47 14.18
CA TYR A 300 -13.64 0.38 15.63
C TYR A 300 -14.80 1.03 16.39
N GLN A 301 -15.72 1.65 15.68
CA GLN A 301 -16.96 2.18 16.25
C GLN A 301 -18.01 2.30 15.15
N ASN A 302 -19.30 2.28 15.54
CA ASN A 302 -20.41 2.46 14.60
C ASN A 302 -20.72 3.91 14.34
#